data_0d1efd26e76b5b6fed664f4cfd14d418
#
_entry.id   0d1efd26e76b5b6fed664f4cfd14d418
#
_cell.length_a   1.000
_cell.length_b   1.000
_cell.length_c   1.000
_cell.angle_alpha   90.00
_cell.angle_beta   90.00
_cell.angle_gamma   90.00
#
_symmetry.space_group_name_H-M   'P 1'
#
loop_
_entity.id
_entity.type
_entity.pdbx_description
1 polymer ?
#
loop_
_entity_poly.entity_id
_entity_poly.type
_entity_poly.pdbx_seq_one_letter_code
_entity_poly.pdbx_strand_id
1 'polypeptide(L)'
;MAGKLIDIFGNCKYIAEEQHLAGGEVRSLAFGDNNTVMVVELGLSHVVSRKAIAKAEKQIAKQYGLDRVCIEPRYSMPDGLTDEYIRSLYDDMAYRMPSARGLLDCKKWKYEGNALYIPMDEVSEKHFANALRHLEARIRRELDIVCPVHAVRAEADDYAPPSDAPDREEILQQAVAEAAAAAPAEPKPKKPRPAPKPEQIGRASCRERV
;
A
#
# COMPACT_ATOMS: atom_id res chain seq x y z
N MET A 1 -26.99 -12.06 4.20
CA MET A 1 -27.78 -10.84 3.92
C MET A 1 -26.85 -9.89 3.18
N ALA A 2 -27.13 -9.64 1.90
CA ALA A 2 -26.39 -8.65 1.14
C ALA A 2 -26.93 -7.27 1.49
N GLY A 3 -26.16 -6.41 2.09
CA GLY A 3 -26.50 -5.01 2.41
C GLY A 3 -25.47 -4.08 1.78
N LYS A 4 -25.87 -2.83 1.53
CA LYS A 4 -24.89 -1.83 1.09
C LYS A 4 -23.96 -1.44 2.23
N LEU A 5 -22.73 -1.06 1.89
CA LEU A 5 -21.75 -0.63 2.89
C LEU A 5 -22.30 0.52 3.76
N ILE A 6 -23.02 1.45 3.15
CA ILE A 6 -23.66 2.57 3.85
C ILE A 6 -24.70 2.12 4.87
N ASP A 7 -25.44 1.05 4.60
CA ASP A 7 -26.49 0.56 5.51
C ASP A 7 -25.88 -0.05 6.79
N ILE A 8 -24.68 -0.62 6.68
CA ILE A 8 -23.97 -1.24 7.79
C ILE A 8 -23.11 -0.22 8.55
N PHE A 9 -22.44 0.68 7.82
CA PHE A 9 -21.47 1.63 8.38
C PHE A 9 -21.88 3.10 8.15
N GLY A 10 -23.17 3.39 8.02
CA GLY A 10 -23.71 4.72 7.66
C GLY A 10 -23.37 5.85 8.63
N ASN A 11 -22.97 5.52 9.86
CA ASN A 11 -22.46 6.49 10.81
C ASN A 11 -21.03 7.00 10.49
N CYS A 12 -20.34 6.38 9.51
CA CYS A 12 -19.04 6.81 9.05
C CYS A 12 -19.21 7.89 7.98
N LYS A 13 -18.97 9.15 8.34
CA LYS A 13 -19.12 10.31 7.42
C LYS A 13 -18.43 10.11 6.08
N TYR A 14 -17.20 9.59 6.09
CA TYR A 14 -16.43 9.40 4.87
C TYR A 14 -17.06 8.38 3.92
N ILE A 15 -17.70 7.33 4.44
CA ILE A 15 -18.42 6.36 3.61
C ILE A 15 -19.64 7.02 2.97
N ALA A 16 -20.35 7.87 3.70
CA ALA A 16 -21.51 8.60 3.16
C ALA A 16 -21.11 9.63 2.07
N GLU A 17 -19.92 10.20 2.18
CA GLU A 17 -19.39 11.17 1.21
C GLU A 17 -18.82 10.51 -0.05
N GLU A 18 -18.30 9.26 0.06
CA GLU A 18 -17.69 8.51 -1.05
C GLU A 18 -18.75 7.61 -1.71
N GLN A 19 -19.44 8.13 -2.70
CA GLN A 19 -20.60 7.48 -3.35
C GLN A 19 -20.31 6.06 -3.86
N HIS A 20 -19.11 5.84 -4.43
CA HIS A 20 -18.74 4.53 -4.97
C HIS A 20 -18.55 3.48 -3.87
N LEU A 21 -18.04 3.88 -2.71
CA LEU A 21 -17.95 3.01 -1.54
C LEU A 21 -19.31 2.81 -0.88
N ALA A 22 -20.09 3.87 -0.72
CA ALA A 22 -21.41 3.83 -0.09
C ALA A 22 -22.35 2.84 -0.79
N GLY A 23 -22.31 2.82 -2.13
CA GLY A 23 -23.12 1.93 -2.96
C GLY A 23 -22.62 0.49 -3.04
N GLY A 24 -21.43 0.21 -2.52
CA GLY A 24 -20.84 -1.14 -2.56
C GLY A 24 -21.65 -2.16 -1.79
N GLU A 25 -21.76 -3.38 -2.34
CA GLU A 25 -22.47 -4.48 -1.74
C GLU A 25 -21.55 -5.30 -0.83
N VAL A 26 -21.87 -5.41 0.46
CA VAL A 26 -21.13 -6.26 1.39
C VAL A 26 -21.48 -7.70 1.12
N ARG A 27 -20.52 -8.47 0.57
CA ARG A 27 -20.66 -9.90 0.24
C ARG A 27 -20.41 -10.77 1.46
N SER A 28 -19.35 -10.46 2.20
CA SER A 28 -19.01 -11.18 3.41
C SER A 28 -18.41 -10.23 4.44
N LEU A 29 -18.56 -10.61 5.72
CA LEU A 29 -17.98 -9.93 6.86
C LEU A 29 -17.45 -10.98 7.81
N ALA A 30 -16.14 -10.98 8.06
CA ALA A 30 -15.47 -11.93 8.92
C ALA A 30 -14.69 -11.21 10.02
N PHE A 31 -14.64 -11.83 11.19
CA PHE A 31 -13.83 -11.36 12.30
C PHE A 31 -12.71 -12.36 12.58
N GLY A 32 -11.53 -11.84 12.86
CA GLY A 32 -10.35 -12.59 13.27
C GLY A 32 -9.71 -11.99 14.51
N ASP A 33 -8.66 -12.64 15.00
CA ASP A 33 -7.83 -12.17 16.12
C ASP A 33 -8.67 -11.68 17.31
N ASN A 34 -9.43 -12.58 17.93
CA ASN A 34 -10.29 -12.27 19.07
C ASN A 34 -11.34 -11.16 18.82
N ASN A 35 -11.85 -11.06 17.59
CA ASN A 35 -12.81 -10.05 17.15
C ASN A 35 -12.25 -8.60 17.09
N THR A 36 -10.95 -8.44 17.07
CA THR A 36 -10.32 -7.10 16.93
C THR A 36 -9.97 -6.75 15.49
N VAL A 37 -9.92 -7.75 14.60
CA VAL A 37 -9.68 -7.58 13.17
C VAL A 37 -10.93 -7.92 12.39
N MET A 38 -11.37 -7.03 11.51
CA MET A 38 -12.52 -7.23 10.64
C MET A 38 -12.10 -7.22 9.17
N VAL A 39 -12.56 -8.21 8.41
CA VAL A 39 -12.40 -8.30 6.97
C VAL A 39 -13.76 -8.13 6.32
N VAL A 40 -13.89 -7.18 5.40
CA VAL A 40 -15.12 -6.88 4.65
C VAL A 40 -14.87 -7.13 3.18
N GLU A 41 -15.51 -8.13 2.60
CA GLU A 41 -15.51 -8.34 1.16
C GLU A 41 -16.59 -7.46 0.52
N LEU A 42 -16.18 -6.54 -0.37
CA LEU A 42 -17.04 -5.49 -0.90
C LEU A 42 -17.15 -5.61 -2.42
N GLY A 43 -18.36 -5.91 -2.92
CA GLY A 43 -18.69 -5.88 -4.34
C GLY A 43 -18.84 -4.43 -4.83
N LEU A 44 -18.08 -4.06 -5.85
CA LEU A 44 -18.06 -2.71 -6.40
C LEU A 44 -18.29 -2.74 -7.91
N SER A 45 -19.07 -1.79 -8.42
CA SER A 45 -19.29 -1.58 -9.85
C SER A 45 -18.29 -0.60 -10.49
N HIS A 46 -17.55 0.15 -9.68
CA HIS A 46 -16.59 1.16 -10.12
C HIS A 46 -15.29 1.00 -9.35
N VAL A 47 -14.19 1.39 -9.97
CA VAL A 47 -12.87 1.37 -9.35
C VAL A 47 -12.80 2.43 -8.26
N VAL A 48 -12.37 2.01 -7.08
CA VAL A 48 -12.16 2.93 -5.94
C VAL A 48 -10.69 3.00 -5.61
N SER A 49 -10.19 4.21 -5.41
CA SER A 49 -8.78 4.42 -5.10
C SER A 49 -8.40 3.75 -3.76
N ARG A 50 -7.20 3.17 -3.69
CA ARG A 50 -6.69 2.57 -2.45
C ARG A 50 -6.66 3.55 -1.28
N LYS A 51 -6.44 4.85 -1.56
CA LYS A 51 -6.49 5.91 -0.55
C LYS A 51 -7.89 6.07 0.05
N ALA A 52 -8.93 5.97 -0.78
CA ALA A 52 -10.32 6.05 -0.31
C ALA A 52 -10.66 4.84 0.56
N ILE A 53 -10.31 3.64 0.12
CA ILE A 53 -10.49 2.41 0.90
C ILE A 53 -9.76 2.52 2.25
N ALA A 54 -8.48 2.92 2.25
CA ALA A 54 -7.69 3.04 3.49
C ALA A 54 -8.25 4.08 4.48
N LYS A 55 -8.87 5.15 3.99
CA LYS A 55 -9.56 6.12 4.85
C LYS A 55 -10.81 5.52 5.47
N ALA A 56 -11.61 4.78 4.69
CA ALA A 56 -12.78 4.07 5.20
C ALA A 56 -12.39 3.03 6.24
N GLU A 57 -11.38 2.20 5.97
CA GLU A 57 -10.83 1.21 6.90
C GLU A 57 -10.48 1.84 8.26
N LYS A 58 -9.72 2.95 8.23
CA LYS A 58 -9.33 3.68 9.46
C LYS A 58 -10.52 4.25 10.21
N GLN A 59 -11.51 4.78 9.49
CA GLN A 59 -12.68 5.37 10.12
C GLN A 59 -13.57 4.30 10.78
N ILE A 60 -13.80 3.20 10.09
CA ILE A 60 -14.55 2.06 10.65
C ILE A 60 -13.82 1.50 11.87
N ALA A 61 -12.50 1.26 11.76
CA ALA A 61 -11.71 0.75 12.88
C ALA A 61 -11.84 1.65 14.12
N LYS A 62 -11.69 2.96 13.94
CA LYS A 62 -11.82 3.94 15.03
C LYS A 62 -13.23 3.95 15.63
N GLN A 63 -14.27 3.88 14.80
CA GLN A 63 -15.66 3.98 15.25
C GLN A 63 -16.10 2.76 16.05
N TYR A 64 -15.63 1.58 15.65
CA TYR A 64 -16.04 0.31 16.28
C TYR A 64 -15.01 -0.23 17.29
N GLY A 65 -13.93 0.53 17.55
CA GLY A 65 -12.90 0.11 18.51
C GLY A 65 -12.11 -1.12 18.07
N LEU A 66 -11.93 -1.30 16.76
CA LEU A 66 -11.20 -2.42 16.19
C LEU A 66 -9.73 -2.03 15.99
N ASP A 67 -8.84 -3.01 16.14
CA ASP A 67 -7.42 -2.82 15.87
C ASP A 67 -7.15 -2.60 14.38
N ARG A 68 -7.91 -3.34 13.55
CA ARG A 68 -7.76 -3.28 12.10
C ARG A 68 -9.06 -3.61 11.37
N VAL A 69 -9.30 -2.89 10.30
CA VAL A 69 -10.31 -3.22 9.29
C VAL A 69 -9.60 -3.39 7.95
N CYS A 70 -9.97 -4.40 7.19
CA CYS A 70 -9.47 -4.66 5.85
C CYS A 70 -10.66 -4.77 4.90
N ILE A 71 -10.78 -3.85 3.96
CA ILE A 71 -11.79 -3.91 2.91
C ILE A 71 -11.15 -4.54 1.67
N GLU A 72 -11.71 -5.68 1.26
CA GLU A 72 -11.30 -6.41 0.07
C GLU A 72 -12.29 -6.13 -1.06
N PRO A 73 -11.92 -5.25 -2.02
CA PRO A 73 -12.80 -4.95 -3.14
C PRO A 73 -12.90 -6.13 -4.10
N ARG A 74 -14.10 -6.35 -4.63
CA ARG A 74 -14.41 -7.28 -5.71
C ARG A 74 -15.13 -6.51 -6.80
N TYR A 75 -14.47 -6.34 -7.94
CA TYR A 75 -15.05 -5.60 -9.06
C TYR A 75 -15.76 -6.53 -10.03
N SER A 76 -16.89 -6.08 -10.57
CA SER A 76 -17.56 -6.75 -11.67
C SER A 76 -17.17 -6.05 -12.97
N MET A 77 -16.26 -6.65 -13.73
CA MET A 77 -15.75 -6.12 -15.01
C MET A 77 -15.89 -7.19 -16.10
N PRO A 78 -17.05 -7.28 -16.75
CA PRO A 78 -17.31 -8.35 -17.72
C PRO A 78 -16.41 -8.29 -18.96
N ASP A 79 -15.94 -7.10 -19.32
CA ASP A 79 -15.11 -6.84 -20.50
C ASP A 79 -13.60 -6.89 -20.21
N GLY A 80 -13.21 -7.34 -19.01
CA GLY A 80 -11.81 -7.42 -18.60
C GLY A 80 -11.29 -6.16 -17.92
N LEU A 81 -9.98 -5.88 -18.03
CA LEU A 81 -9.36 -4.74 -17.36
C LEU A 81 -9.70 -3.43 -18.06
N THR A 82 -10.33 -2.50 -17.34
CA THR A 82 -10.56 -1.14 -17.84
C THR A 82 -9.32 -0.26 -17.64
N ASP A 83 -9.18 0.81 -18.41
CA ASP A 83 -8.09 1.79 -18.27
C ASP A 83 -8.04 2.39 -16.84
N GLU A 84 -9.20 2.61 -16.24
CA GLU A 84 -9.31 3.10 -14.87
C GLU A 84 -8.74 2.09 -13.87
N TYR A 85 -9.01 0.80 -14.06
CA TYR A 85 -8.46 -0.25 -13.23
C TYR A 85 -6.95 -0.40 -13.43
N ILE A 86 -6.47 -0.37 -14.67
CA ILE A 86 -5.03 -0.37 -15.01
C ILE A 86 -4.32 0.80 -14.32
N ARG A 87 -4.90 2.01 -14.36
CA ARG A 87 -4.37 3.16 -13.64
C ARG A 87 -4.34 2.93 -12.12
N SER A 88 -5.37 2.32 -11.54
CA SER A 88 -5.39 1.96 -10.12
C SER A 88 -4.28 0.97 -9.75
N LEU A 89 -3.97 0.01 -10.62
CA LEU A 89 -2.85 -0.92 -10.44
C LEU A 89 -1.51 -0.18 -10.44
N TYR A 90 -1.32 0.72 -11.40
CA TYR A 90 -0.12 1.55 -11.48
C TYR A 90 0.05 2.45 -10.25
N ASP A 91 -1.01 3.12 -9.81
CA ASP A 91 -0.97 4.01 -8.64
C ASP A 91 -0.61 3.25 -7.36
N ASP A 92 -1.12 2.03 -7.17
CA ASP A 92 -0.74 1.18 -6.02
C ASP A 92 0.73 0.72 -6.12
N MET A 93 1.17 0.34 -7.31
CA MET A 93 2.57 -0.01 -7.56
C MET A 93 3.49 1.18 -7.29
N ALA A 94 3.16 2.36 -7.80
CA ALA A 94 3.92 3.60 -7.61
C ALA A 94 3.90 4.10 -6.14
N TYR A 95 2.86 3.78 -5.38
CA TYR A 95 2.81 4.05 -3.95
C TYR A 95 3.78 3.16 -3.16
N ARG A 96 3.85 1.86 -3.51
CA ARG A 96 4.75 0.89 -2.86
C ARG A 96 6.20 1.03 -3.31
N MET A 97 6.40 1.37 -4.57
CA MET A 97 7.70 1.50 -5.24
C MET A 97 7.75 2.83 -5.98
N PRO A 98 8.19 3.92 -5.32
CA PRO A 98 8.24 5.25 -5.93
C PRO A 98 9.02 5.32 -7.23
N SER A 99 10.03 4.47 -7.41
CA SER A 99 10.80 4.34 -8.68
C SER A 99 9.93 4.01 -9.89
N ALA A 100 8.76 3.38 -9.69
CA ALA A 100 7.84 3.08 -10.78
C ALA A 100 7.35 4.36 -11.50
N ARG A 101 7.24 5.49 -10.80
CA ARG A 101 6.80 6.77 -11.40
C ARG A 101 7.77 7.30 -12.45
N GLY A 102 9.07 7.02 -12.29
CA GLY A 102 10.10 7.50 -13.22
C GLY A 102 10.49 6.46 -14.28
N LEU A 103 10.14 5.19 -14.08
CA LEU A 103 10.57 4.11 -14.95
C LEU A 103 9.43 3.49 -15.77
N LEU A 104 8.18 3.67 -15.35
CA LEU A 104 7.01 3.06 -16.00
C LEU A 104 5.98 4.13 -16.38
N ASP A 105 5.42 3.99 -17.58
CA ASP A 105 4.31 4.82 -18.06
C ASP A 105 3.05 3.97 -18.20
N CYS A 106 2.05 4.19 -17.34
CA CYS A 106 0.82 3.42 -17.36
C CYS A 106 -0.01 3.60 -18.65
N LYS A 107 0.20 4.67 -19.41
CA LYS A 107 -0.47 4.88 -20.71
C LYS A 107 0.00 3.89 -21.77
N LYS A 108 1.16 3.28 -21.57
CA LYS A 108 1.74 2.28 -22.45
C LYS A 108 1.39 0.84 -22.05
N TRP A 109 0.71 0.67 -20.92
CA TRP A 109 0.24 -0.65 -20.50
C TRP A 109 -0.91 -1.10 -21.40
N LYS A 110 -0.84 -2.32 -21.89
CA LYS A 110 -1.85 -2.88 -22.81
C LYS A 110 -2.45 -4.14 -22.23
N TYR A 111 -3.77 -4.20 -22.27
CA TYR A 111 -4.52 -5.41 -21.93
C TYR A 111 -5.02 -6.06 -23.22
N GLU A 112 -4.51 -7.22 -23.55
CA GLU A 112 -4.86 -7.96 -24.76
C GLU A 112 -4.86 -9.46 -24.47
N GLY A 113 -5.81 -10.20 -25.02
CA GLY A 113 -5.86 -11.66 -24.91
C GLY A 113 -5.89 -12.19 -23.47
N ASN A 114 -6.54 -11.49 -22.55
CA ASN A 114 -6.57 -11.79 -21.12
C ASN A 114 -5.21 -11.69 -20.40
N ALA A 115 -4.24 -10.97 -20.96
CA ALA A 115 -2.95 -10.71 -20.36
C ALA A 115 -2.67 -9.19 -20.32
N LEU A 116 -1.95 -8.74 -19.29
CA LEU A 116 -1.50 -7.36 -19.16
C LEU A 116 -0.03 -7.27 -19.57
N TYR A 117 0.27 -6.43 -20.55
CA TYR A 117 1.61 -6.20 -21.08
C TYR A 117 2.13 -4.85 -20.59
N ILE A 118 3.31 -4.86 -19.97
CA ILE A 118 3.94 -3.68 -19.39
C ILE A 118 5.30 -3.46 -20.06
N PRO A 119 5.46 -2.40 -20.88
CA PRO A 119 6.75 -2.08 -21.50
C PRO A 119 7.79 -1.70 -20.45
N MET A 120 8.94 -2.35 -20.47
CA MET A 120 10.07 -2.05 -19.60
C MET A 120 11.38 -2.59 -20.16
N ASP A 121 12.50 -2.07 -19.67
CA ASP A 121 13.82 -2.61 -19.97
C ASP A 121 14.16 -3.81 -19.07
N GLU A 122 15.24 -4.53 -19.42
CA GLU A 122 15.69 -5.72 -18.68
C GLU A 122 16.05 -5.43 -17.22
N VAL A 123 16.56 -4.24 -16.92
CA VAL A 123 16.92 -3.82 -15.57
C VAL A 123 15.68 -3.59 -14.73
N SER A 124 14.71 -2.87 -15.31
CA SER A 124 13.40 -2.61 -14.70
C SER A 124 12.62 -3.90 -14.49
N GLU A 125 12.65 -4.84 -15.44
CA GLU A 125 12.00 -6.14 -15.30
C GLU A 125 12.50 -6.89 -14.05
N LYS A 126 13.82 -6.97 -13.86
CA LYS A 126 14.41 -7.59 -12.67
C LYS A 126 14.05 -6.85 -11.39
N HIS A 127 14.05 -5.52 -11.45
CA HIS A 127 13.69 -4.67 -10.31
C HIS A 127 12.23 -4.82 -9.89
N PHE A 128 11.31 -4.91 -10.86
CA PHE A 128 9.87 -5.00 -10.63
C PHE A 128 9.30 -6.42 -10.59
N ALA A 129 10.12 -7.47 -10.74
CA ALA A 129 9.64 -8.86 -10.84
C ALA A 129 8.68 -9.27 -9.72
N ASN A 130 8.94 -8.87 -8.48
CA ASN A 130 8.05 -9.15 -7.35
C ASN A 130 6.76 -8.31 -7.43
N ALA A 131 6.84 -7.05 -7.88
CA ALA A 131 5.68 -6.19 -8.04
C ALA A 131 4.73 -6.73 -9.12
N LEU A 132 5.25 -7.25 -10.24
CA LEU A 132 4.45 -7.87 -11.29
C LEU A 132 3.64 -9.07 -10.76
N ARG A 133 4.26 -9.94 -9.96
CA ARG A 133 3.56 -11.05 -9.29
C ARG A 133 2.46 -10.55 -8.33
N HIS A 134 2.71 -9.45 -7.64
CA HIS A 134 1.68 -8.83 -6.79
C HIS A 134 0.52 -8.26 -7.60
N LEU A 135 0.77 -7.72 -8.80
CA LEU A 135 -0.30 -7.28 -9.71
C LEU A 135 -1.17 -8.45 -10.14
N GLU A 136 -0.58 -9.57 -10.58
CA GLU A 136 -1.33 -10.79 -10.93
C GLU A 136 -2.20 -11.29 -9.77
N ALA A 137 -1.61 -11.39 -8.58
CA ALA A 137 -2.33 -11.84 -7.38
C ALA A 137 -3.47 -10.87 -7.01
N ARG A 138 -3.26 -9.57 -7.20
CA ARG A 138 -4.28 -8.55 -6.97
C ARG A 138 -5.41 -8.65 -7.97
N ILE A 139 -5.10 -8.74 -9.28
CA ILE A 139 -6.10 -8.89 -10.33
C ILE A 139 -6.94 -10.14 -10.08
N ARG A 140 -6.30 -11.27 -9.80
CA ARG A 140 -7.00 -12.52 -9.49
C ARG A 140 -7.93 -12.38 -8.30
N ARG A 141 -7.46 -11.72 -7.24
CA ARG A 141 -8.26 -11.54 -6.02
C ARG A 141 -9.43 -10.58 -6.25
N GLU A 142 -9.21 -9.44 -6.93
CA GLU A 142 -10.20 -8.37 -7.05
C GLU A 142 -11.22 -8.60 -8.16
N LEU A 143 -10.85 -9.33 -9.23
CA LEU A 143 -11.69 -9.58 -10.40
C LEU A 143 -12.09 -11.05 -10.58
N ASP A 144 -11.49 -11.97 -9.83
CA ASP A 144 -11.66 -13.42 -9.98
C ASP A 144 -11.31 -13.94 -11.38
N ILE A 145 -10.35 -13.29 -12.07
CA ILE A 145 -9.84 -13.70 -13.38
C ILE A 145 -8.37 -14.05 -13.31
N VAL A 146 -7.92 -14.95 -14.18
CA VAL A 146 -6.51 -15.24 -14.39
C VAL A 146 -6.00 -14.32 -15.48
N CYS A 147 -5.17 -13.35 -15.11
CA CYS A 147 -4.58 -12.38 -16.02
C CYS A 147 -3.07 -12.36 -15.79
N PRO A 148 -2.28 -13.08 -16.62
CA PRO A 148 -0.83 -13.01 -16.56
C PRO A 148 -0.34 -11.59 -16.81
N VAL A 149 0.71 -11.18 -16.09
CA VAL A 149 1.36 -9.87 -16.27
C VAL A 149 2.73 -10.09 -16.89
N HIS A 150 2.92 -9.61 -18.11
CA HIS A 150 4.14 -9.78 -18.88
C HIS A 150 4.92 -8.49 -18.99
N ALA A 151 6.20 -8.53 -18.63
CA ALA A 151 7.14 -7.51 -19.06
C ALA A 151 7.42 -7.70 -20.56
N VAL A 152 7.26 -6.64 -21.34
CA VAL A 152 7.61 -6.63 -22.76
C VAL A 152 8.75 -5.64 -22.98
N ARG A 153 9.69 -5.99 -23.86
CA ARG A 153 10.80 -5.14 -24.15
C ARG A 153 10.28 -3.85 -24.81
N ALA A 154 10.50 -2.72 -24.15
CA ALA A 154 10.21 -1.43 -24.75
C ALA A 154 11.13 -1.22 -25.94
N GLU A 155 10.59 -0.82 -27.09
CA GLU A 155 11.42 -0.34 -28.20
C GLU A 155 12.08 0.97 -27.80
N ALA A 156 13.24 1.27 -28.37
CA ALA A 156 14.05 2.46 -27.96
C ALA A 156 13.26 3.78 -28.04
N ASP A 157 12.31 3.88 -29.01
CA ASP A 157 11.42 5.04 -29.18
C ASP A 157 10.31 5.13 -28.11
N ASP A 158 10.00 4.03 -27.41
CA ASP A 158 9.04 4.01 -26.32
C ASP A 158 9.59 4.53 -25.01
N TYR A 159 10.90 4.76 -24.92
CA TYR A 159 11.60 5.14 -23.70
C TYR A 159 11.83 6.66 -23.56
N ALA A 160 11.04 7.47 -24.25
CA ALA A 160 11.02 8.89 -23.92
C ALA A 160 10.43 9.04 -22.50
N PRO A 161 11.16 9.60 -21.53
CA PRO A 161 10.61 9.87 -20.22
C PRO A 161 9.34 10.71 -20.37
N PRO A 162 8.28 10.50 -19.57
CA PRO A 162 7.08 11.31 -19.66
C PRO A 162 7.48 12.78 -19.56
N SER A 163 6.91 13.60 -20.44
CA SER A 163 7.19 15.04 -20.58
C SER A 163 7.09 15.84 -19.27
N ASP A 164 6.42 15.28 -18.27
CA ASP A 164 6.21 15.87 -16.94
C ASP A 164 7.06 15.19 -15.84
N ALA A 165 8.00 14.31 -16.22
CA ALA A 165 8.93 13.74 -15.24
C ALA A 165 9.95 14.83 -14.87
N PRO A 166 10.15 15.10 -13.58
CA PRO A 166 11.23 15.99 -13.15
C PRO A 166 12.56 15.46 -13.67
N ASP A 167 13.41 16.39 -14.13
CA ASP A 167 14.67 16.07 -14.77
C ASP A 167 15.48 15.10 -13.90
N ARG A 168 16.05 14.06 -14.51
CA ARG A 168 16.80 13.01 -13.79
C ARG A 168 17.88 13.60 -12.89
N GLU A 169 18.43 14.76 -13.28
CA GLU A 169 19.38 15.51 -12.48
C GLU A 169 18.73 16.14 -11.24
N GLU A 170 17.49 16.64 -11.35
CA GLU A 170 16.75 17.19 -10.20
C GLU A 170 16.40 16.09 -9.18
N ILE A 171 16.01 14.88 -9.63
CA ILE A 171 15.76 13.74 -8.74
C ILE A 171 17.05 13.33 -8.03
N LEU A 172 18.18 13.29 -8.72
CA LEU A 172 19.48 12.98 -8.12
C LEU A 172 19.92 14.06 -7.14
N GLN A 173 19.73 15.35 -7.47
CA GLN A 173 20.06 16.45 -6.58
C GLN A 173 19.15 16.46 -5.33
N GLN A 174 17.86 16.17 -5.47
CA GLN A 174 16.95 16.03 -4.35
C GLN A 174 17.31 14.83 -3.46
N ALA A 175 17.64 13.69 -4.04
CA ALA A 175 18.07 12.51 -3.29
C ALA A 175 19.39 12.74 -2.54
N VAL A 176 20.33 13.46 -3.15
CA VAL A 176 21.60 13.86 -2.49
C VAL A 176 21.36 14.89 -1.39
N ALA A 177 20.44 15.84 -1.59
CA ALA A 177 20.08 16.84 -0.58
C ALA A 177 19.34 16.20 0.62
N GLU A 178 18.43 15.26 0.37
CA GLU A 178 17.77 14.49 1.43
C GLU A 178 18.76 13.60 2.20
N ALA A 179 19.69 12.94 1.51
CA ALA A 179 20.73 12.14 2.15
C ALA A 179 21.68 13.00 2.99
N ALA A 180 22.00 14.21 2.54
CA ALA A 180 22.81 15.17 3.29
C ALA A 180 22.07 15.74 4.52
N ALA A 181 20.75 15.95 4.41
CA ALA A 181 19.91 16.42 5.52
C ALA A 181 19.63 15.30 6.55
N ALA A 182 19.66 14.04 6.13
CA ALA A 182 19.51 12.86 7.00
C ALA A 182 20.81 12.39 7.65
N ALA A 183 21.96 13.00 7.31
CA ALA A 183 23.22 12.68 7.97
C ALA A 183 23.10 13.01 9.46
N PRO A 184 23.32 12.06 10.38
CA PRO A 184 23.22 12.31 11.80
C PRO A 184 24.23 13.38 12.19
N ALA A 185 23.74 14.45 12.85
CA ALA A 185 24.58 15.48 13.44
C ALA A 185 25.70 14.81 14.24
N GLU A 186 26.94 15.20 13.98
CA GLU A 186 28.11 14.69 14.70
C GLU A 186 27.82 14.61 16.20
N PRO A 187 28.12 13.49 16.86
CA PRO A 187 27.85 13.35 18.28
C PRO A 187 28.67 14.39 19.05
N LYS A 188 27.99 15.37 19.64
CA LYS A 188 28.60 16.33 20.56
C LYS A 188 29.42 15.56 21.59
N PRO A 189 30.66 15.95 21.90
CA PRO A 189 31.50 15.25 22.86
C PRO A 189 30.79 15.13 24.20
N LYS A 190 30.54 13.90 24.63
CA LYS A 190 29.91 13.59 25.92
C LYS A 190 30.80 14.12 27.01
N LYS A 191 30.29 15.05 27.81
CA LYS A 191 30.93 15.43 29.07
C LYS A 191 31.21 14.19 29.89
N PRO A 192 32.41 14.07 30.51
CA PRO A 192 32.77 12.92 31.34
C PRO A 192 31.75 12.75 32.48
N ARG A 193 31.20 11.55 32.55
CA ARG A 193 30.28 11.14 33.61
C ARG A 193 31.03 11.14 34.95
N PRO A 194 30.52 11.74 36.02
CA PRO A 194 31.16 11.64 37.35
C PRO A 194 31.17 10.19 37.82
N ALA A 195 32.28 9.76 38.37
CA ALA A 195 32.50 8.41 38.86
C ALA A 195 31.42 8.00 39.89
N PRO A 196 30.94 6.75 39.86
CA PRO A 196 29.99 6.27 40.85
C PRO A 196 30.62 6.23 42.21
N LYS A 197 29.93 6.80 43.24
CA LYS A 197 30.29 6.66 44.64
C LYS A 197 30.20 5.16 45.02
N PRO A 198 31.15 4.67 45.87
CA PRO A 198 31.08 3.29 46.34
C PRO A 198 29.86 3.13 47.26
N GLU A 199 28.95 2.24 46.84
CA GLU A 199 27.85 1.77 47.68
C GLU A 199 28.41 0.95 48.85
N GLN A 200 28.09 1.37 50.05
CA GLN A 200 28.34 0.63 51.26
C GLN A 200 27.51 -0.65 51.27
N ILE A 201 28.18 -1.79 51.25
CA ILE A 201 27.56 -3.10 51.41
C ILE A 201 27.04 -3.21 52.85
N GLY A 202 25.76 -2.98 53.02
CA GLY A 202 25.05 -3.27 54.28
C GLY A 202 24.95 -4.76 54.51
N ARG A 203 25.59 -5.24 55.59
CA ARG A 203 25.46 -6.59 56.14
C ARG A 203 24.00 -6.85 56.53
N ALA A 204 23.30 -7.70 55.80
CA ALA A 204 22.04 -8.27 56.28
C ALA A 204 22.32 -9.51 57.13
N SER A 205 21.98 -9.42 58.40
CA SER A 205 22.10 -10.49 59.37
C SER A 205 21.03 -11.55 59.10
N CYS A 206 21.48 -12.79 59.07
CA CYS A 206 20.62 -13.98 59.23
C CYS A 206 19.91 -13.92 60.58
N ARG A 207 18.59 -14.07 60.58
CA ARG A 207 17.82 -14.55 61.71
C ARG A 207 17.01 -15.77 61.27
N GLU A 208 17.45 -16.93 61.75
CA GLU A 208 16.66 -18.14 61.94
C GLU A 208 15.41 -17.83 62.76
N ARG A 209 14.30 -18.49 62.36
CA ARG A 209 13.23 -19.03 63.27
C ARG A 209 12.63 -20.26 62.60
N VAL A 210 12.89 -21.37 63.22
CA VAL A 210 12.00 -22.39 63.85
C VAL A 210 10.61 -22.48 63.21
#